data_60a3b9dc6093b1277174ade40ee8e9af
#
_entry.id   60a3b9dc6093b1277174ade40ee8e9af
#
_cell.length_a   1.000
_cell.length_b   1.000
_cell.length_c   1.000
_cell.angle_alpha   90.00
_cell.angle_beta   90.00
_cell.angle_gamma   90.00
#
_symmetry.space_group_name_H-M   'P 1'
#
loop_
_entity.id
_entity.type
_entity.pdbx_description
1 polymer ?
#
loop_
_entity_poly.entity_id
_entity_poly.type
_entity_poly.pdbx_seq_one_letter_code
_entity_poly.pdbx_strand_id
1 'polypeptide(L)'
;MANAFVHVELNSNNIAKAREFYSKLFDWKLEDMPMGPGTTYTMINTGDDKTGGGMWQNPVGPGSAWIPYVAVDDIESSTANVKTLGGTVNQDITEIPNMGRFSIITDPSGATIGLWESANA
;
A
#
# COMPACT_ATOMS: atom_id res chain seq x y z
N MET A 1 17.73 -0.71 12.31
CA MET A 1 17.17 0.15 11.27
C MET A 1 15.76 0.61 11.63
N ALA A 2 15.40 1.82 11.27
CA ALA A 2 14.08 2.36 11.58
C ALA A 2 12.99 1.74 10.70
N ASN A 3 11.78 1.65 11.24
CA ASN A 3 10.60 1.21 10.50
C ASN A 3 9.71 2.42 10.22
N ALA A 4 10.10 3.21 9.24
CA ALA A 4 9.42 4.44 8.90
C ALA A 4 8.13 4.19 8.12
N PHE A 5 7.15 5.09 8.28
CA PHE A 5 6.03 5.12 7.34
C PHE A 5 6.55 5.69 6.02
N VAL A 6 6.38 4.97 4.93
CA VAL A 6 6.98 5.35 3.64
C VAL A 6 5.97 5.56 2.53
N HIS A 7 4.72 5.16 2.75
CA HIS A 7 3.71 5.21 1.69
C HIS A 7 2.32 5.13 2.30
N VAL A 8 1.34 5.81 1.71
CA VAL A 8 -0.06 5.68 2.13
C VAL A 8 -0.87 5.33 0.89
N GLU A 9 -1.61 4.24 0.96
CA GLU A 9 -2.29 3.68 -0.20
C GLU A 9 -3.79 3.58 0.03
N LEU A 10 -4.56 4.03 -0.95
CA LEU A 10 -5.99 3.78 -0.95
C LEU A 10 -6.26 2.46 -1.67
N ASN A 11 -6.86 1.52 -0.96
CA ASN A 11 -7.44 0.32 -1.54
C ASN A 11 -8.92 0.58 -1.69
N SER A 12 -9.39 0.70 -2.93
CA SER A 12 -10.74 1.17 -3.20
C SER A 12 -11.58 0.10 -3.88
N ASN A 13 -12.84 0.03 -3.54
CA ASN A 13 -13.79 -0.82 -4.26
C ASN A 13 -14.40 -0.11 -5.47
N ASN A 14 -14.10 1.19 -5.64
CA ASN A 14 -14.53 1.95 -6.82
C ASN A 14 -13.51 3.05 -7.09
N ILE A 15 -12.46 2.67 -7.79
CA ILE A 15 -11.31 3.57 -8.01
C ILE A 15 -11.70 4.79 -8.85
N ALA A 16 -12.62 4.64 -9.78
CA ALA A 16 -13.03 5.76 -10.64
C ALA A 16 -13.66 6.89 -9.82
N LYS A 17 -14.52 6.54 -8.86
CA LYS A 17 -15.14 7.53 -7.99
C LYS A 17 -14.13 8.16 -7.04
N ALA A 18 -13.18 7.36 -6.53
CA ALA A 18 -12.15 7.87 -5.64
C ALA A 18 -11.25 8.87 -6.36
N ARG A 19 -10.83 8.55 -7.59
CA ARG A 19 -9.99 9.43 -8.40
C ARG A 19 -10.68 10.77 -8.62
N GLU A 20 -11.94 10.74 -8.99
CA GLU A 20 -12.69 11.97 -9.25
C GLU A 20 -12.83 12.81 -7.97
N PHE A 21 -13.16 12.17 -6.87
CA PHE A 21 -13.35 12.86 -5.60
C PHE A 21 -12.06 13.54 -5.14
N TYR A 22 -10.96 12.80 -5.08
CA TYR A 22 -9.72 13.34 -4.54
C TYR A 22 -9.03 14.33 -5.47
N SER A 23 -9.15 14.15 -6.78
CA SER A 23 -8.55 15.09 -7.72
C SER A 23 -9.27 16.44 -7.72
N LYS A 24 -10.54 16.46 -7.31
CA LYS A 24 -11.29 17.70 -7.18
C LYS A 24 -11.12 18.35 -5.80
N LEU A 25 -10.95 17.52 -4.78
CA LEU A 25 -10.81 18.00 -3.40
C LEU A 25 -9.42 18.55 -3.12
N PHE A 26 -8.40 17.89 -3.63
CA PHE A 26 -7.01 18.26 -3.40
C PHE A 26 -6.31 18.56 -4.72
N ASP A 27 -5.19 19.25 -4.62
CA ASP A 27 -4.36 19.58 -5.79
C ASP A 27 -3.36 18.46 -6.07
N TRP A 28 -3.80 17.23 -5.95
CA TRP A 28 -2.96 16.06 -6.19
C TRP A 28 -2.82 15.77 -7.68
N LYS A 29 -1.63 15.39 -8.10
CA LYS A 29 -1.36 14.91 -9.46
C LYS A 29 -1.39 13.40 -9.44
N LEU A 30 -2.21 12.81 -10.30
CA LEU A 30 -2.37 11.36 -10.38
C LEU A 30 -1.69 10.84 -11.64
N GLU A 31 -0.86 9.80 -11.50
CA GLU A 31 -0.13 9.20 -12.61
C GLU A 31 -0.36 7.70 -12.60
N ASP A 32 -0.88 7.19 -13.71
CA ASP A 32 -1.18 5.76 -13.82
C ASP A 32 0.06 4.97 -14.21
N MET A 33 0.26 3.83 -13.55
CA MET A 33 1.35 2.91 -13.84
C MET A 33 0.78 1.50 -13.99
N PRO A 34 1.20 0.74 -15.01
CA PRO A 34 0.76 -0.65 -15.12
C PRO A 34 1.41 -1.50 -14.03
N MET A 35 0.60 -2.38 -13.43
CA MET A 35 1.06 -3.31 -12.39
C MET A 35 1.00 -4.75 -12.85
N GLY A 36 0.74 -4.97 -14.13
CA GLY A 36 0.55 -6.27 -14.70
C GLY A 36 -0.66 -6.25 -15.62
N PRO A 37 -0.96 -7.36 -16.32
CA PRO A 37 -2.08 -7.40 -17.27
C PRO A 37 -3.41 -7.01 -16.59
N GLY A 38 -4.03 -5.96 -17.10
CA GLY A 38 -5.34 -5.54 -16.63
C GLY A 38 -5.37 -4.83 -15.29
N THR A 39 -4.21 -4.53 -14.72
CA THR A 39 -4.14 -3.88 -13.40
C THR A 39 -3.37 -2.57 -13.51
N THR A 40 -3.95 -1.50 -13.00
CA THR A 40 -3.35 -0.18 -12.98
C THR A 40 -3.20 0.30 -11.55
N TYR A 41 -2.02 0.79 -11.21
CA TYR A 41 -1.77 1.46 -9.94
C TYR A 41 -1.62 2.95 -10.22
N THR A 42 -2.31 3.78 -9.46
CA THR A 42 -2.23 5.23 -9.64
C THR A 42 -1.34 5.82 -8.55
N MET A 43 -0.23 6.43 -8.98
CA MET A 43 0.65 7.13 -8.06
C MET A 43 0.07 8.49 -7.74
N ILE A 44 0.17 8.89 -6.48
CA ILE A 44 -0.31 10.19 -6.01
C ILE A 44 0.89 11.08 -5.73
N ASN A 45 0.99 12.18 -6.46
CA ASN A 45 1.97 13.21 -6.19
C ASN A 45 1.26 14.33 -5.42
N THR A 46 1.59 14.46 -4.14
CA THR A 46 0.92 15.42 -3.25
C THR A 46 1.44 16.84 -3.39
N GLY A 47 2.53 17.03 -4.15
CA GLY A 47 3.11 18.36 -4.37
C GLY A 47 4.37 18.62 -3.56
N ASP A 48 4.74 17.72 -2.67
CA ASP A 48 6.02 17.79 -1.98
C ASP A 48 6.74 16.45 -2.12
N ASP A 49 7.94 16.34 -1.57
CA ASP A 49 8.76 15.13 -1.68
C ASP A 49 8.76 14.29 -0.40
N LYS A 50 7.74 14.46 0.41
CA LYS A 50 7.62 13.70 1.65
C LYS A 50 6.96 12.35 1.40
N THR A 51 6.14 11.86 2.32
CA THR A 51 5.51 10.56 2.16
C THR A 51 4.61 10.55 0.92
N GLY A 52 4.87 9.62 0.02
CA GLY A 52 4.07 9.46 -1.18
C GLY A 52 2.83 8.64 -0.95
N GLY A 53 2.05 8.48 -2.00
CA GLY A 53 0.84 7.69 -1.93
C GLY A 53 0.49 7.05 -3.24
N GLY A 54 -0.56 6.24 -3.21
CA GLY A 54 -1.08 5.58 -4.40
C GLY A 54 -2.51 5.14 -4.16
N MET A 55 -3.15 4.67 -5.23
CA MET A 55 -4.50 4.12 -5.13
C MET A 55 -4.74 3.11 -6.22
N TRP A 56 -5.55 2.10 -5.92
CA TRP A 56 -5.91 1.10 -6.90
C TRP A 56 -7.19 0.37 -6.50
N GLN A 57 -7.74 -0.38 -7.46
CA GLN A 57 -8.95 -1.18 -7.25
C GLN A 57 -8.54 -2.46 -6.54
N ASN A 58 -8.53 -2.42 -5.21
CA ASN A 58 -8.12 -3.56 -4.39
C ASN A 58 -8.70 -3.42 -2.98
N PRO A 59 -10.00 -3.71 -2.81
CA PRO A 59 -10.58 -3.58 -1.47
C PRO A 59 -9.98 -4.61 -0.52
N VAL A 60 -9.62 -4.16 0.68
CA VAL A 60 -9.09 -4.99 1.74
C VAL A 60 -10.07 -4.91 2.91
N GLY A 61 -10.45 -6.08 3.46
CA GLY A 61 -11.45 -6.12 4.51
C GLY A 61 -12.83 -5.84 3.95
N PRO A 62 -13.74 -5.24 4.72
CA PRO A 62 -15.13 -5.09 4.32
C PRO A 62 -15.39 -3.98 3.29
N GLY A 63 -14.40 -3.22 2.87
CA GLY A 63 -14.59 -2.15 1.90
C GLY A 63 -13.33 -1.36 1.64
N SER A 64 -13.50 -0.12 1.16
CA SER A 64 -12.38 0.77 0.86
C SER A 64 -11.69 1.25 2.14
N ALA A 65 -10.37 1.42 2.08
CA ALA A 65 -9.59 1.89 3.22
C ALA A 65 -8.27 2.49 2.77
N TRP A 66 -7.79 3.46 3.54
CA TRP A 66 -6.43 3.97 3.41
C TRP A 66 -5.52 3.10 4.28
N ILE A 67 -4.42 2.64 3.69
CA ILE A 67 -3.48 1.74 4.36
C ILE A 67 -2.10 2.36 4.34
N PRO A 68 -1.53 2.70 5.52
CA PRO A 68 -0.14 3.14 5.58
C PRO A 68 0.80 1.94 5.44
N TYR A 69 1.96 2.18 4.85
CA TYR A 69 2.99 1.16 4.70
C TYR A 69 4.22 1.51 5.51
N VAL A 70 4.80 0.50 6.14
CA VAL A 70 5.98 0.61 6.99
C VAL A 70 7.15 -0.09 6.28
N ALA A 71 8.30 0.58 6.25
CA ALA A 71 9.51 0.01 5.66
C ALA A 71 10.07 -1.11 6.55
N VAL A 72 10.42 -2.24 5.93
CA VAL A 72 11.07 -3.35 6.62
C VAL A 72 12.31 -3.76 5.82
N ASP A 73 13.28 -4.33 6.53
CA ASP A 73 14.52 -4.80 5.90
C ASP A 73 14.33 -6.15 5.22
N ASP A 74 13.55 -7.03 5.84
CA ASP A 74 13.34 -8.40 5.39
C ASP A 74 11.86 -8.72 5.48
N ILE A 75 11.16 -8.54 4.37
CA ILE A 75 9.71 -8.71 4.37
C ILE A 75 9.29 -10.16 4.58
N GLU A 76 10.13 -11.12 4.20
CA GLU A 76 9.82 -12.52 4.43
C GLU A 76 9.77 -12.82 5.91
N SER A 77 10.78 -12.37 6.64
CA SER A 77 10.85 -12.54 8.09
C SER A 77 9.75 -11.77 8.81
N SER A 78 9.55 -10.51 8.41
CA SER A 78 8.51 -9.67 9.04
C SER A 78 7.12 -10.23 8.83
N THR A 79 6.81 -10.66 7.60
CA THR A 79 5.50 -11.21 7.29
C THR A 79 5.26 -12.54 8.02
N ALA A 80 6.30 -13.39 8.11
CA ALA A 80 6.19 -14.65 8.86
C ALA A 80 5.91 -14.39 10.35
N ASN A 81 6.52 -13.36 10.91
CA ASN A 81 6.34 -13.02 12.32
C ASN A 81 4.94 -12.52 12.66
N VAL A 82 4.18 -12.06 11.67
CA VAL A 82 2.82 -11.56 11.90
C VAL A 82 1.96 -12.60 12.61
N LYS A 83 1.96 -13.83 12.10
CA LYS A 83 1.17 -14.92 12.71
C LYS A 83 1.67 -15.27 14.08
N THR A 84 2.97 -15.32 14.27
CA THR A 84 3.57 -15.61 15.57
C THR A 84 3.15 -14.59 16.64
N LEU A 85 2.97 -13.34 16.22
CA LEU A 85 2.63 -12.23 17.11
C LEU A 85 1.11 -12.01 17.22
N GLY A 86 0.31 -12.89 16.67
CA GLY A 86 -1.15 -12.84 16.81
C GLY A 86 -1.88 -12.09 15.73
N GLY A 87 -1.20 -11.70 14.67
CA GLY A 87 -1.82 -11.02 13.55
C GLY A 87 -2.25 -11.96 12.43
N THR A 88 -2.75 -11.38 11.36
CA THR A 88 -3.23 -12.13 10.18
C THR A 88 -2.60 -11.54 8.92
N VAL A 89 -2.21 -12.40 7.98
CA VAL A 89 -1.73 -11.94 6.67
C VAL A 89 -2.93 -11.91 5.72
N ASN A 90 -3.29 -10.71 5.26
CA ASN A 90 -4.42 -10.52 4.35
C ASN A 90 -4.01 -10.69 2.90
N GLN A 91 -2.83 -10.16 2.54
CA GLN A 91 -2.27 -10.33 1.23
C GLN A 91 -0.81 -10.70 1.39
N ASP A 92 -0.43 -11.89 0.90
CA ASP A 92 0.92 -12.39 1.04
C ASP A 92 1.90 -11.56 0.22
N ILE A 93 3.19 -11.80 0.43
CA ILE A 93 4.26 -11.04 -0.22
C ILE A 93 4.04 -11.04 -1.73
N THR A 94 3.98 -9.83 -2.28
CA THR A 94 3.75 -9.61 -3.71
C THR A 94 4.84 -8.71 -4.24
N GLU A 95 5.45 -9.11 -5.35
CA GLU A 95 6.52 -8.32 -5.95
C GLU A 95 5.95 -7.30 -6.93
N ILE A 96 6.46 -6.05 -6.84
CA ILE A 96 6.24 -5.04 -7.86
C ILE A 96 7.58 -4.90 -8.58
N PRO A 97 7.67 -5.36 -9.85
CA PRO A 97 8.96 -5.41 -10.55
C PRO A 97 9.69 -4.07 -10.53
N ASN A 98 10.98 -4.14 -10.21
CA ASN A 98 11.90 -3.00 -10.15
C ASN A 98 11.63 -2.03 -9.01
N MET A 99 10.61 -2.22 -8.20
CA MET A 99 10.25 -1.31 -7.12
C MET A 99 10.44 -1.91 -5.73
N GLY A 100 9.95 -3.11 -5.51
CA GLY A 100 10.07 -3.77 -4.21
C GLY A 100 9.01 -4.83 -4.01
N ARG A 101 8.80 -5.20 -2.75
CA ARG A 101 7.82 -6.22 -2.36
C ARG A 101 6.98 -5.70 -1.22
N PHE A 102 5.72 -6.12 -1.17
CA PHE A 102 4.82 -5.69 -0.11
C PHE A 102 3.96 -6.86 0.38
N SER A 103 3.43 -6.70 1.59
CA SER A 103 2.38 -7.57 2.11
C SER A 103 1.40 -6.68 2.87
N ILE A 104 0.18 -7.16 3.05
CA ILE A 104 -0.85 -6.45 3.80
C ILE A 104 -1.29 -7.35 4.94
N ILE A 105 -1.26 -6.81 6.14
CA ILE A 105 -1.52 -7.57 7.36
C ILE A 105 -2.56 -6.87 8.23
N THR A 106 -3.14 -7.65 9.15
CA THR A 106 -4.06 -7.12 10.17
C THR A 106 -3.45 -7.42 11.53
N ASP A 107 -3.39 -6.41 12.38
CA ASP A 107 -2.84 -6.58 13.73
C ASP A 107 -3.85 -7.28 14.64
N PRO A 108 -3.46 -7.68 15.86
CA PRO A 108 -4.36 -8.39 16.77
C PRO A 108 -5.60 -7.61 17.18
N SER A 109 -5.61 -6.29 17.01
CA SER A 109 -6.78 -5.46 17.35
C SER A 109 -7.72 -5.26 16.16
N GLY A 110 -7.33 -5.72 14.97
CA GLY A 110 -8.17 -5.66 13.78
C GLY A 110 -7.82 -4.54 12.81
N ALA A 111 -6.72 -3.81 13.04
CA ALA A 111 -6.30 -2.74 12.12
C ALA A 111 -5.39 -3.28 11.02
N THR A 112 -5.55 -2.74 9.82
CA THR A 112 -4.80 -3.18 8.64
C THR A 112 -3.65 -2.22 8.36
N ILE A 113 -2.49 -2.78 8.01
CA ILE A 113 -1.30 -2.00 7.69
C ILE A 113 -0.49 -2.78 6.65
N GLY A 114 0.31 -2.07 5.86
CA GLY A 114 1.16 -2.68 4.85
C GLY A 114 2.61 -2.73 5.28
N LEU A 115 3.33 -3.71 4.77
CA LEU A 115 4.79 -3.82 4.92
C LEU A 115 5.42 -3.62 3.56
N TRP A 116 6.55 -2.93 3.51
CA TRP A 116 7.22 -2.62 2.26
C TRP A 116 8.73 -2.86 2.37
N GLU A 117 9.27 -3.62 1.43
CA GLU A 117 10.72 -3.79 1.28
C GLU A 117 11.12 -3.25 -0.07
N SER A 118 11.93 -2.20 -0.07
CA SER A 118 12.37 -1.55 -1.32
C SER A 118 13.37 -2.44 -2.07
N ALA A 119 13.27 -2.48 -3.40
CA ALA A 119 14.22 -3.20 -4.23
C ALA A 119 15.63 -2.62 -4.13
N ASN A 120 15.74 -1.37 -3.72
CA ASN A 120 17.00 -0.67 -3.60
C ASN A 120 17.55 -0.65 -2.17
N ALA A 121 16.94 -1.43 -1.29
CA ALA A 121 17.38 -1.49 0.11
C ALA A 121 18.65 -2.29 0.28
#